data_f3c1befde454641280df4ea7c08ee475
#
_entry.id   f3c1befde454641280df4ea7c08ee475
#
_cell.length_a   1.000
_cell.length_b   1.000
_cell.length_c   1.000
_cell.angle_alpha   90.00
_cell.angle_beta   90.00
_cell.angle_gamma   90.00
#
_symmetry.space_group_name_H-M   'P 1'
#
loop_
_entity.id
_entity.type
_entity.pdbx_description
1 polymer ?
#
loop_
_entity_poly.entity_id
_entity_poly.type
_entity_poly.pdbx_seq_one_letter_code
_entity_poly.pdbx_strand_id
1 'polypeptide(L)'
;MIQVRWARCSDVSSIRELVRPLAGNTLTPKDPVAYYEALQQFRVAEDPEVPGRIIGCGALHVMWDELGEVRTLAVHPDFARSGVGGRLLETLLDDARVLGLRRIFCLTFEVDFFMHHGFSPIVGQAAEPDVYAELLRSYDEGVAEFLDLERVKPNTLGNTRMLRML
;
A
#
# COMPACT_ATOMS: atom_id res chain seq x y z
N MET A 1 -7.63 16.57 -15.08
CA MET A 1 -6.73 16.42 -13.90
C MET A 1 -7.14 15.16 -13.15
N ILE A 2 -6.20 14.29 -12.79
CA ILE A 2 -6.47 13.05 -12.06
C ILE A 2 -7.03 13.39 -10.68
N GLN A 3 -8.25 12.92 -10.40
CA GLN A 3 -8.88 13.09 -9.09
C GLN A 3 -8.60 11.87 -8.23
N VAL A 4 -8.06 12.10 -7.02
CA VAL A 4 -7.89 11.06 -6.00
C VAL A 4 -8.87 11.35 -4.86
N ARG A 5 -9.59 10.31 -4.44
CA ARG A 5 -10.58 10.39 -3.36
C ARG A 5 -10.56 9.15 -2.46
N TRP A 6 -11.24 9.21 -1.34
CA TRP A 6 -11.51 8.02 -0.54
C TRP A 6 -12.31 6.98 -1.32
N ALA A 7 -11.95 5.71 -1.14
CA ALA A 7 -12.71 4.60 -1.70
C ALA A 7 -14.10 4.50 -1.06
N ARG A 8 -15.06 3.99 -1.83
CA ARG A 8 -16.41 3.66 -1.41
C ARG A 8 -16.65 2.16 -1.52
N CYS A 9 -17.64 1.62 -0.85
CA CYS A 9 -17.98 0.19 -0.96
C CYS A 9 -18.21 -0.23 -2.42
N SER A 10 -18.80 0.64 -3.24
CA SER A 10 -19.00 0.39 -4.68
C SER A 10 -17.72 0.27 -5.50
N ASP A 11 -16.58 0.78 -4.99
CA ASP A 11 -15.30 0.72 -5.70
C ASP A 11 -14.56 -0.61 -5.49
N VAL A 12 -14.95 -1.41 -4.50
CA VAL A 12 -14.24 -2.65 -4.14
C VAL A 12 -14.11 -3.60 -5.33
N SER A 13 -15.15 -3.75 -6.13
CA SER A 13 -15.10 -4.59 -7.33
C SER A 13 -14.03 -4.11 -8.31
N SER A 14 -13.99 -2.81 -8.60
CA SER A 14 -12.99 -2.20 -9.49
C SER A 14 -11.57 -2.28 -8.93
N ILE A 15 -11.41 -2.08 -7.62
CA ILE A 15 -10.10 -2.26 -6.94
C ILE A 15 -9.61 -3.70 -7.12
N ARG A 16 -10.47 -4.70 -6.89
CA ARG A 16 -10.13 -6.10 -7.05
C ARG A 16 -9.75 -6.45 -8.50
N GLU A 17 -10.47 -5.92 -9.47
CA GLU A 17 -10.15 -6.10 -10.89
C GLU A 17 -8.80 -5.49 -11.24
N LEU A 18 -8.50 -4.30 -10.71
CA LEU A 18 -7.23 -3.62 -10.92
C LEU A 18 -6.05 -4.38 -10.32
N VAL A 19 -6.23 -4.99 -9.14
CA VAL A 19 -5.20 -5.70 -8.41
C VAL A 19 -5.00 -7.14 -8.92
N ARG A 20 -6.04 -7.78 -9.47
CA ARG A 20 -6.01 -9.18 -9.88
C ARG A 20 -4.81 -9.56 -10.77
N PRO A 21 -4.44 -8.81 -11.81
CA PRO A 21 -3.28 -9.15 -12.66
C PRO A 21 -1.95 -9.10 -11.92
N LEU A 22 -1.88 -8.39 -10.79
CA LEU A 22 -0.69 -8.18 -9.98
C LEU A 22 -0.60 -9.14 -8.79
N ALA A 23 -1.74 -9.75 -8.42
CA ALA A 23 -1.81 -10.66 -7.27
C ALA A 23 -0.98 -11.93 -7.53
N GLY A 24 -0.15 -12.30 -6.53
CA GLY A 24 0.75 -13.42 -6.63
C GLY A 24 2.06 -13.15 -7.38
N ASN A 25 2.18 -12.00 -8.04
CA ASN A 25 3.41 -11.55 -8.69
C ASN A 25 4.03 -10.37 -7.93
N THR A 26 3.42 -9.19 -8.02
CA THR A 26 3.91 -7.95 -7.40
C THR A 26 3.10 -7.53 -6.18
N LEU A 27 1.91 -8.07 -6.00
CA LEU A 27 1.04 -7.82 -4.84
C LEU A 27 0.60 -9.13 -4.19
N THR A 28 0.43 -9.08 -2.87
CA THR A 28 -0.08 -10.22 -2.09
C THR A 28 -1.55 -10.47 -2.42
N PRO A 29 -1.94 -11.71 -2.72
CA PRO A 29 -3.35 -12.07 -2.89
C PRO A 29 -4.13 -11.81 -1.60
N LYS A 30 -5.35 -11.26 -1.73
CA LYS A 30 -6.27 -11.00 -0.61
C LYS A 30 -7.65 -11.57 -0.90
N ASP A 31 -8.28 -12.08 0.15
CA ASP A 31 -9.69 -12.47 0.09
C ASP A 31 -10.59 -11.24 -0.10
N PRO A 32 -11.75 -11.39 -0.77
CA PRO A 32 -12.69 -10.29 -0.97
C PRO A 32 -13.06 -9.53 0.31
N VAL A 33 -13.26 -10.25 1.42
CA VAL A 33 -13.62 -9.66 2.71
C VAL A 33 -12.54 -8.69 3.23
N ALA A 34 -11.27 -8.96 2.96
CA ALA A 34 -10.17 -8.10 3.41
C ALA A 34 -10.25 -6.68 2.80
N TYR A 35 -10.76 -6.54 1.58
CA TYR A 35 -10.95 -5.23 0.96
C TYR A 35 -12.05 -4.42 1.64
N TYR A 36 -13.14 -5.07 2.04
CA TYR A 36 -14.22 -4.40 2.78
C TYR A 36 -13.79 -4.01 4.20
N GLU A 37 -13.07 -4.89 4.89
CA GLU A 37 -12.54 -4.60 6.23
C GLU A 37 -11.52 -3.46 6.23
N ALA A 38 -10.72 -3.35 5.17
CA ALA A 38 -9.69 -2.32 5.01
C ALA A 38 -10.17 -1.09 4.17
N LEU A 39 -11.44 -0.98 3.82
CA LEU A 39 -11.93 0.02 2.87
C LEU A 39 -11.55 1.44 3.23
N GLN A 40 -11.61 1.80 4.51
CA GLN A 40 -11.28 3.13 5.01
C GLN A 40 -9.80 3.51 4.85
N GLN A 41 -8.93 2.56 4.54
CA GLN A 41 -7.52 2.77 4.27
C GLN A 41 -7.24 3.14 2.81
N PHE A 42 -8.21 2.91 1.91
CA PHE A 42 -8.01 3.03 0.47
C PHE A 42 -8.31 4.42 -0.08
N ARG A 43 -7.41 4.88 -0.93
CA ARG A 43 -7.63 5.94 -1.92
C ARG A 43 -7.77 5.32 -3.31
N VAL A 44 -8.60 5.96 -4.15
CA VAL A 44 -8.76 5.59 -5.56
C VAL A 44 -8.55 6.80 -6.44
N ALA A 45 -7.99 6.56 -7.63
CA ALA A 45 -7.87 7.55 -8.68
C ALA A 45 -8.93 7.28 -9.76
N GLU A 46 -9.67 8.31 -10.14
CA GLU A 46 -10.67 8.24 -11.21
C GLU A 46 -10.10 8.71 -12.55
N ASP A 47 -10.58 8.06 -13.62
CA ASP A 47 -10.34 8.49 -15.00
C ASP A 47 -10.96 9.86 -15.24
N PRO A 48 -10.19 10.88 -15.65
CA PRO A 48 -10.74 12.21 -15.90
C PRO A 48 -11.71 12.26 -17.08
N GLU A 49 -11.67 11.27 -17.97
CA GLU A 49 -12.52 11.23 -19.17
C GLU A 49 -13.76 10.35 -18.99
N VAL A 50 -13.71 9.38 -18.07
CA VAL A 50 -14.80 8.42 -17.84
C VAL A 50 -15.19 8.44 -16.36
N PRO A 51 -16.21 9.22 -15.99
CA PRO A 51 -16.65 9.33 -14.60
C PRO A 51 -16.96 7.96 -13.96
N GLY A 52 -16.41 7.72 -12.78
CA GLY A 52 -16.62 6.47 -12.03
C GLY A 52 -15.70 5.31 -12.44
N ARG A 53 -14.90 5.46 -13.50
CA ARG A 53 -13.89 4.46 -13.85
C ARG A 53 -12.69 4.62 -12.91
N ILE A 54 -12.37 3.56 -12.17
CA ILE A 54 -11.19 3.53 -11.29
C ILE A 54 -9.97 3.09 -12.10
N ILE A 55 -8.94 3.92 -12.09
CA ILE A 55 -7.67 3.71 -12.83
C ILE A 55 -6.47 3.49 -11.94
N GLY A 56 -6.65 3.63 -10.63
CA GLY A 56 -5.60 3.36 -9.66
C GLY A 56 -6.16 3.27 -8.24
N CYS A 57 -5.43 2.60 -7.36
CA CYS A 57 -5.74 2.50 -5.95
C CYS A 57 -4.46 2.42 -5.11
N GLY A 58 -4.60 2.67 -3.82
CA GLY A 58 -3.56 2.45 -2.83
C GLY A 58 -4.15 2.55 -1.43
N ALA A 59 -3.49 1.94 -0.47
CA ALA A 59 -3.94 1.92 0.92
C ALA A 59 -2.83 2.37 1.87
N LEU A 60 -3.23 3.04 2.96
CA LEU A 60 -2.37 3.38 4.08
C LEU A 60 -2.85 2.63 5.31
N HIS A 61 -2.01 1.76 5.85
CA HIS A 61 -2.27 1.00 7.07
C HIS A 61 -1.45 1.55 8.23
N VAL A 62 -2.11 1.92 9.32
CA VAL A 62 -1.42 2.33 10.56
C VAL A 62 -0.94 1.09 11.29
N MET A 63 0.36 1.04 11.59
CA MET A 63 0.97 -0.10 12.28
C MET A 63 1.26 0.20 13.75
N TRP A 64 1.72 1.41 14.04
CA TRP A 64 2.03 1.88 15.40
C TRP A 64 1.96 3.41 15.46
N ASP A 65 2.21 4.02 16.61
CA ASP A 65 2.05 5.46 16.86
C ASP A 65 2.57 6.38 15.74
N GLU A 66 3.74 6.07 15.20
CA GLU A 66 4.37 6.88 14.16
C GLU A 66 4.79 6.07 12.94
N LEU A 67 4.38 4.79 12.87
CA LEU A 67 4.72 3.85 11.81
C LEU A 67 3.49 3.45 11.01
N GLY A 68 3.54 3.62 9.72
CA GLY A 68 2.51 3.16 8.78
C GLY A 68 3.11 2.41 7.60
N GLU A 69 2.25 1.82 6.79
CA GLU A 69 2.62 1.10 5.58
C GLU A 69 1.75 1.50 4.41
N VAL A 70 2.38 1.82 3.28
CA VAL A 70 1.69 1.93 1.98
C VAL A 70 1.58 0.54 1.38
N ARG A 71 0.35 0.14 1.08
CA ARG A 71 -0.02 -1.18 0.55
C ARG A 71 -0.85 -1.06 -0.71
N THR A 72 -0.85 -2.12 -1.50
CA THR A 72 -1.79 -2.31 -2.62
C THR A 72 -1.82 -1.12 -3.58
N LEU A 73 -0.66 -0.49 -3.79
CA LEU A 73 -0.53 0.59 -4.77
C LEU A 73 -0.52 -0.02 -6.16
N ALA A 74 -1.57 0.24 -6.93
CA ALA A 74 -1.77 -0.31 -8.26
C ALA A 74 -2.33 0.74 -9.22
N VAL A 75 -1.89 0.70 -10.46
CA VAL A 75 -2.35 1.57 -11.55
C VAL A 75 -2.71 0.72 -12.75
N HIS A 76 -3.83 1.05 -13.40
CA HIS A 76 -4.25 0.39 -14.63
C HIS A 76 -3.14 0.52 -15.70
N PRO A 77 -2.81 -0.57 -16.44
CA PRO A 77 -1.71 -0.57 -17.41
C PRO A 77 -1.76 0.57 -18.44
N ASP A 78 -2.95 0.90 -18.94
CA ASP A 78 -3.14 1.99 -19.91
C ASP A 78 -2.78 3.37 -19.36
N PHE A 79 -2.71 3.50 -18.04
CA PHE A 79 -2.34 4.73 -17.33
C PHE A 79 -0.96 4.64 -16.67
N ALA A 80 -0.20 3.61 -17.00
CA ALA A 80 1.19 3.50 -16.52
C ALA A 80 2.00 4.71 -16.97
N ARG A 81 2.86 5.23 -16.06
CA ARG A 81 3.73 6.41 -16.31
C ARG A 81 2.97 7.71 -16.59
N SER A 82 1.67 7.77 -16.36
CA SER A 82 0.85 8.99 -16.51
C SER A 82 0.80 9.87 -15.25
N GLY A 83 1.54 9.50 -14.19
CA GLY A 83 1.54 10.22 -12.91
C GLY A 83 0.48 9.75 -11.91
N VAL A 84 -0.39 8.81 -12.26
CA VAL A 84 -1.46 8.29 -11.35
C VAL A 84 -0.86 7.70 -10.08
N GLY A 85 0.17 6.85 -10.21
CA GLY A 85 0.82 6.22 -9.05
C GLY A 85 1.46 7.23 -8.11
N GLY A 86 2.16 8.21 -8.65
CA GLY A 86 2.77 9.28 -7.86
C GLY A 86 1.72 10.12 -7.14
N ARG A 87 0.61 10.46 -7.82
CA ARG A 87 -0.49 11.23 -7.21
C ARG A 87 -1.17 10.47 -6.07
N LEU A 88 -1.40 9.16 -6.24
CA LEU A 88 -1.92 8.30 -5.19
C LEU A 88 -0.97 8.24 -3.99
N LEU A 89 0.30 7.97 -4.25
CA LEU A 89 1.32 7.86 -3.18
C LEU A 89 1.42 9.16 -2.38
N GLU A 90 1.53 10.32 -3.04
CA GLU A 90 1.60 11.61 -2.33
C GLU A 90 0.32 11.87 -1.50
N THR A 91 -0.86 11.52 -2.01
CA THR A 91 -2.10 11.62 -1.24
C THR A 91 -2.07 10.75 0.02
N LEU A 92 -1.58 9.50 -0.08
CA LEU A 92 -1.44 8.62 1.08
C LEU A 92 -0.40 9.14 2.09
N LEU A 93 0.68 9.76 1.62
CA LEU A 93 1.67 10.38 2.48
C LEU A 93 1.14 11.64 3.18
N ASP A 94 0.26 12.39 2.52
CA ASP A 94 -0.44 13.51 3.16
C ASP A 94 -1.41 13.02 4.23
N ASP A 95 -2.16 11.95 3.97
CA ASP A 95 -2.99 11.28 4.98
C ASP A 95 -2.16 10.80 6.18
N ALA A 96 -0.98 10.24 5.91
CA ALA A 96 -0.05 9.80 6.94
C ALA A 96 0.40 10.96 7.86
N ARG A 97 0.71 12.12 7.27
CA ARG A 97 1.06 13.33 8.03
C ARG A 97 -0.10 13.81 8.92
N VAL A 98 -1.32 13.78 8.38
CA VAL A 98 -2.53 14.15 9.15
C VAL A 98 -2.75 13.21 10.33
N LEU A 99 -2.46 11.91 10.17
CA LEU A 99 -2.54 10.91 11.23
C LEU A 99 -1.39 10.99 12.26
N GLY A 100 -0.37 11.79 12.01
CA GLY A 100 0.80 11.90 12.88
C GLY A 100 1.88 10.85 12.64
N LEU A 101 1.77 10.10 11.54
CA LEU A 101 2.79 9.12 11.16
C LEU A 101 4.07 9.84 10.69
N ARG A 102 5.22 9.28 11.05
CA ARG A 102 6.54 9.84 10.72
C ARG A 102 7.40 8.90 9.89
N ARG A 103 7.12 7.60 9.94
CA ARG A 103 7.84 6.56 9.21
C ARG A 103 6.86 5.77 8.39
N ILE A 104 7.10 5.67 7.10
CA ILE A 104 6.26 4.91 6.17
C ILE A 104 7.07 3.81 5.53
N PHE A 105 6.63 2.60 5.76
CA PHE A 105 7.19 1.35 5.23
C PHE A 105 6.46 0.93 3.96
N CYS A 106 7.13 0.23 3.07
CA CYS A 106 6.51 -0.55 2.00
C CYS A 106 7.34 -1.79 1.66
N LEU A 107 6.67 -2.80 1.15
CA LEU A 107 7.26 -3.95 0.45
C LEU A 107 6.97 -3.82 -1.03
N THR A 108 8.01 -3.82 -1.87
CA THR A 108 7.80 -3.53 -3.28
C THR A 108 8.79 -4.25 -4.20
N PHE A 109 8.35 -4.50 -5.44
CA PHE A 109 9.21 -4.78 -6.59
C PHE A 109 9.56 -3.52 -7.39
N GLU A 110 8.81 -2.41 -7.17
CA GLU A 110 8.96 -1.14 -7.88
C GLU A 110 9.93 -0.20 -7.15
N VAL A 111 11.16 -0.66 -6.95
CA VAL A 111 12.18 0.04 -6.13
C VAL A 111 12.45 1.44 -6.65
N ASP A 112 12.66 1.59 -7.97
CA ASP A 112 12.98 2.89 -8.57
C ASP A 112 11.85 3.90 -8.40
N PHE A 113 10.59 3.46 -8.51
CA PHE A 113 9.43 4.30 -8.27
C PHE A 113 9.44 4.85 -6.84
N PHE A 114 9.59 3.98 -5.85
CA PHE A 114 9.60 4.40 -4.44
C PHE A 114 10.84 5.23 -4.09
N MET A 115 12.01 4.91 -4.65
CA MET A 115 13.21 5.74 -4.47
C MET A 115 12.99 7.16 -5.00
N HIS A 116 12.37 7.29 -6.17
CA HIS A 116 12.01 8.61 -6.73
C HIS A 116 11.10 9.42 -5.81
N HIS A 117 10.28 8.73 -5.01
CA HIS A 117 9.40 9.34 -4.01
C HIS A 117 10.00 9.36 -2.59
N GLY A 118 11.31 9.31 -2.45
CA GLY A 118 12.00 9.54 -1.18
C GLY A 118 12.07 8.33 -0.22
N PHE A 119 11.72 7.14 -0.67
CA PHE A 119 11.95 5.90 0.08
C PHE A 119 13.37 5.40 -0.12
N SER A 120 13.90 4.72 0.89
CA SER A 120 15.21 4.06 0.83
C SER A 120 15.09 2.61 1.26
N PRO A 121 15.83 1.69 0.61
CA PRO A 121 15.90 0.30 1.05
C PRO A 121 16.41 0.19 2.49
N ILE A 122 15.83 -0.74 3.25
CA ILE A 122 16.27 -1.08 4.60
C ILE A 122 16.59 -2.56 4.71
N VAL A 123 17.45 -2.89 5.68
CA VAL A 123 17.75 -4.25 6.11
C VAL A 123 17.28 -4.41 7.55
N GLY A 124 16.65 -5.55 7.87
CA GLY A 124 16.12 -5.82 9.20
C GLY A 124 14.76 -5.19 9.48
N GLN A 125 14.46 -4.94 10.74
CA GLN A 125 13.16 -4.49 11.20
C GLN A 125 13.11 -2.98 11.37
N ALA A 126 11.99 -2.37 10.98
CA ALA A 126 11.72 -0.94 11.19
C ALA A 126 11.03 -0.67 12.55
N ALA A 127 10.65 -1.70 13.29
CA ALA A 127 10.01 -1.60 14.59
C ALA A 127 11.02 -1.88 15.72
N GLU A 128 10.88 -1.14 16.82
CA GLU A 128 11.61 -1.42 18.07
C GLU A 128 11.16 -2.78 18.65
N PRO A 129 12.00 -3.44 19.49
CA PRO A 129 11.72 -4.80 19.99
C PRO A 129 10.38 -4.95 20.73
N ASP A 130 9.98 -3.98 21.53
CA ASP A 130 8.70 -3.97 22.23
C ASP A 130 7.51 -3.78 21.30
N VAL A 131 7.63 -2.91 20.30
CA VAL A 131 6.65 -2.72 19.24
C VAL A 131 6.54 -3.98 18.39
N TYR A 132 7.65 -4.59 18.03
CA TYR A 132 7.68 -5.87 17.32
C TYR A 132 6.88 -6.95 18.07
N ALA A 133 7.09 -7.06 19.37
CA ALA A 133 6.38 -8.02 20.23
C ALA A 133 4.85 -7.79 20.23
N GLU A 134 4.40 -6.53 20.22
CA GLU A 134 2.97 -6.21 20.12
C GLU A 134 2.42 -6.52 18.71
N LEU A 135 3.15 -6.19 17.65
CA LEU A 135 2.74 -6.47 16.27
C LEU A 135 2.59 -7.98 15.97
N LEU A 136 3.30 -8.85 16.68
CA LEU A 136 3.11 -10.30 16.59
C LEU A 136 1.69 -10.77 16.95
N ARG A 137 0.92 -9.96 17.67
CA ARG A 137 -0.47 -10.25 18.05
C ARG A 137 -1.48 -9.87 16.96
N SER A 138 -1.03 -9.18 15.91
CA SER A 138 -1.90 -8.79 14.79
C SER A 138 -2.32 -10.01 13.98
N TYR A 139 -3.59 -10.03 13.55
CA TYR A 139 -4.12 -10.99 12.59
C TYR A 139 -3.96 -10.54 11.14
N ASP A 140 -3.46 -9.33 10.92
CA ASP A 140 -3.27 -8.76 9.59
C ASP A 140 -2.08 -9.40 8.87
N GLU A 141 -2.31 -9.95 7.67
CA GLU A 141 -1.26 -10.60 6.88
C GLU A 141 -0.16 -9.64 6.43
N GLY A 142 -0.48 -8.39 6.15
CA GLY A 142 0.52 -7.37 5.81
C GLY A 142 1.43 -7.05 7.01
N VAL A 143 0.92 -7.08 8.24
CA VAL A 143 1.75 -6.98 9.44
C VAL A 143 2.69 -8.19 9.55
N ALA A 144 2.21 -9.40 9.25
CA ALA A 144 3.06 -10.60 9.21
C ALA A 144 4.19 -10.46 8.18
N GLU A 145 3.90 -9.89 7.01
CA GLU A 145 4.89 -9.61 5.97
C GLU A 145 5.90 -8.55 6.41
N PHE A 146 5.43 -7.49 7.08
CA PHE A 146 6.30 -6.49 7.71
C PHE A 146 7.26 -7.13 8.71
N LEU A 147 6.78 -8.04 9.54
CA LEU A 147 7.56 -8.77 10.53
C LEU A 147 8.45 -9.87 9.92
N ASP A 148 8.29 -10.17 8.64
CA ASP A 148 9.05 -11.18 7.90
C ASP A 148 8.86 -12.60 8.49
N LEU A 149 7.63 -12.93 8.87
CA LEU A 149 7.30 -14.24 9.45
C LEU A 149 7.37 -15.34 8.40
N GLU A 150 7.77 -16.56 8.82
CA GLU A 150 7.96 -17.72 7.94
C GLU A 150 6.72 -18.07 7.12
N ARG A 151 5.52 -17.98 7.70
CA ARG A 151 4.28 -18.31 7.01
C ARG A 151 3.96 -17.44 5.79
N VAL A 152 4.53 -16.23 5.70
CA VAL A 152 4.33 -15.29 4.60
C VAL A 152 5.54 -15.15 3.69
N LYS A 153 6.63 -15.86 3.94
CA LYS A 153 7.85 -15.82 3.11
C LYS A 153 7.58 -16.01 1.61
N PRO A 154 6.70 -16.92 1.17
CA PRO A 154 6.40 -17.05 -0.27
C PRO A 154 5.86 -15.77 -0.90
N ASN A 155 5.15 -14.93 -0.13
CA ASN A 155 4.58 -13.65 -0.59
C ASN A 155 5.61 -12.52 -0.65
N THR A 156 6.68 -12.62 0.15
CA THR A 156 7.69 -11.55 0.28
C THR A 156 8.97 -11.84 -0.49
N LEU A 157 9.09 -13.02 -1.08
CA LEU A 157 10.30 -13.44 -1.79
C LEU A 157 10.60 -12.53 -2.98
N GLY A 158 11.79 -11.92 -2.95
CA GLY A 158 12.24 -10.98 -3.99
C GLY A 158 11.77 -9.53 -3.80
N ASN A 159 10.90 -9.25 -2.85
CA ASN A 159 10.50 -7.89 -2.49
C ASN A 159 11.65 -7.13 -1.82
N THR A 160 11.68 -5.83 -2.05
CA THR A 160 12.55 -4.92 -1.31
C THR A 160 11.75 -4.23 -0.19
N ARG A 161 12.34 -4.22 0.99
CA ARG A 161 11.83 -3.50 2.17
C ARG A 161 12.31 -2.06 2.10
N MET A 162 11.39 -1.11 2.15
CA MET A 162 11.73 0.31 2.01
C MET A 162 11.06 1.14 3.08
N LEU A 163 11.71 2.25 3.44
CA LEU A 163 11.23 3.19 4.46
C LEU A 163 11.41 4.63 3.98
N ARG A 164 10.44 5.48 4.27
CA ARG A 164 10.52 6.92 4.11
C ARG A 164 10.25 7.60 5.45
N MET A 165 11.08 8.58 5.81
CA MET A 165 10.81 9.52 6.90
C MET A 165 9.98 10.69 6.38
N LEU A 166 8.94 11.05 7.09
CA LEU A 166 8.07 12.18 6.74
C LEU A 166 8.49 13.47 7.41
#